data_7783940928f6c0b630b9c4386dd65f39
#
_entry.id   7783940928f6c0b630b9c4386dd65f39
#
_cell.length_a   1.000
_cell.length_b   1.000
_cell.length_c   1.000
_cell.angle_alpha   90.00
_cell.angle_beta   90.00
_cell.angle_gamma   90.00
#
_symmetry.space_group_name_H-M   'P 1'
#
loop_
_entity.id
_entity.type
_entity.pdbx_description
1 polymer ?
#
loop_
_entity_poly.entity_id
_entity_poly.type
_entity_poly.pdbx_seq_one_letter_code
_entity_poly.pdbx_strand_id
1 'polypeptide(L)'
;LVTSFSEIDKNINKDELIENTEQFLKEKAVYHTMLKAAEDISAGDVDTYVILDKFEKSCNISLVTDLGLGVKSNIDDIIADLTTVEDKIPSTWEWLDDALDGGFLQAGKSLYVFAGETNIGKSIFLGNIASNIARQGKNVLLITLEMSELLYARRICTNISKIPMKEMAVNGSSLRAAITESSGNIYIKEFPPSTITPNTIKAFAKKFTDQGIKLDAIVIDYLNLIHSPIGNNSYERIKNVTEQVRAISYVFNCPIISATQLNRAGFDQDNPDLATISESIGLAATADVIMSIFQNDEDRDLGIIRLGMMKNRYGPRGMTQPMRIDYSTLTIEQADDIDLEEDDSMLNTLAGLSRTVQ
;
A
#
# COMPACT_ATOMS: atom_id res chain seq x y z
N LEU A 1 40.73 7.69 22.34
CA LEU A 1 39.27 7.94 22.21
C LEU A 1 38.90 8.73 20.94
N VAL A 2 39.84 9.31 20.21
CA VAL A 2 39.58 10.08 18.98
C VAL A 2 39.71 9.24 17.69
N THR A 3 40.30 8.06 17.78
CA THR A 3 40.54 7.17 16.61
C THR A 3 39.40 6.19 16.34
N SER A 4 38.34 6.13 17.17
CA SER A 4 37.22 5.21 16.98
C SER A 4 36.02 5.82 16.26
N PHE A 5 36.03 7.09 15.88
CA PHE A 5 34.94 7.75 15.19
C PHE A 5 35.05 7.72 13.65
N SER A 6 36.11 7.17 13.08
CA SER A 6 36.32 7.09 11.62
C SER A 6 35.66 5.88 10.95
N GLU A 7 35.07 4.97 11.70
CA GLU A 7 34.35 3.79 11.22
C GLU A 7 32.85 3.84 11.53
N ILE A 8 32.26 5.01 11.67
CA ILE A 8 30.82 5.14 11.74
C ILE A 8 30.28 4.79 10.36
N ASP A 9 29.51 3.73 10.35
CA ASP A 9 28.88 3.13 9.19
C ASP A 9 28.19 4.21 8.31
N LYS A 10 28.57 4.32 7.05
CA LYS A 10 27.99 5.27 6.09
C LYS A 10 26.50 5.03 5.80
N ASN A 11 25.90 4.01 6.39
CA ASN A 11 24.52 3.60 6.23
C ASN A 11 23.59 4.07 7.37
N ILE A 12 24.04 4.91 8.29
CA ILE A 12 23.14 5.45 9.32
C ILE A 12 22.19 6.45 8.65
N ASN A 13 20.89 6.14 8.71
CA ASN A 13 19.85 7.07 8.31
C ASN A 13 19.93 8.30 9.22
N LYS A 14 20.34 9.44 8.66
CA LYS A 14 20.55 10.67 9.39
C LYS A 14 19.30 11.15 10.12
N ASP A 15 18.12 10.98 9.48
CA ASP A 15 16.85 11.43 10.05
C ASP A 15 16.46 10.56 11.24
N GLU A 16 16.65 9.24 11.16
CA GLU A 16 16.44 8.31 12.28
C GLU A 16 17.40 8.57 13.44
N LEU A 17 18.65 8.93 13.14
CA LEU A 17 19.62 9.30 14.16
C LEU A 17 19.21 10.60 14.86
N ILE A 18 18.75 11.60 14.13
CA ILE A 18 18.25 12.87 14.68
C ILE A 18 17.02 12.61 15.55
N GLU A 19 16.04 11.83 15.09
CA GLU A 19 14.83 11.49 15.82
C GLU A 19 15.14 10.75 17.14
N ASN A 20 15.97 9.70 17.09
CA ASN A 20 16.38 8.96 18.26
C ASN A 20 17.19 9.81 19.26
N THR A 21 18.05 10.69 18.73
CA THR A 21 18.85 11.60 19.57
C THR A 21 17.95 12.66 20.23
N GLU A 22 17.00 13.21 19.47
CA GLU A 22 16.03 14.17 20.00
C GLU A 22 15.17 13.56 21.10
N GLN A 23 14.66 12.34 20.87
CA GLN A 23 13.88 11.59 21.87
C GLN A 23 14.70 11.35 23.14
N PHE A 24 15.95 10.90 23.01
CA PHE A 24 16.84 10.71 24.17
C PHE A 24 17.08 12.02 24.92
N LEU A 25 17.30 13.12 24.22
CA LEU A 25 17.51 14.42 24.85
C LEU A 25 16.27 14.91 25.58
N LYS A 26 15.07 14.74 25.00
CA LYS A 26 13.79 15.04 25.66
C LYS A 26 13.61 14.24 26.95
N GLU A 27 13.80 12.92 26.88
CA GLU A 27 13.68 12.05 28.04
C GLU A 27 14.63 12.45 29.17
N LYS A 28 15.89 12.75 28.85
CA LYS A 28 16.87 13.21 29.84
C LYS A 28 16.55 14.58 30.41
N ALA A 29 16.11 15.52 29.56
CA ALA A 29 15.71 16.86 29.99
C ALA A 29 14.48 16.82 30.91
N VAL A 30 13.47 16.03 30.60
CA VAL A 30 12.29 15.82 31.43
C VAL A 30 12.69 15.19 32.77
N TYR A 31 13.52 14.14 32.74
CA TYR A 31 14.03 13.49 33.99
C TYR A 31 14.75 14.49 34.89
N HIS A 32 15.66 15.29 34.33
CA HIS A 32 16.38 16.31 35.13
C HIS A 32 15.44 17.40 35.67
N THR A 33 14.46 17.80 34.87
CA THR A 33 13.46 18.79 35.30
C THR A 33 12.60 18.25 36.44
N MET A 34 12.24 16.95 36.41
CA MET A 34 11.51 16.29 37.50
C MET A 34 12.33 16.25 38.79
N LEU A 35 13.61 15.85 38.71
CA LEU A 35 14.48 15.82 39.88
C LEU A 35 14.61 17.20 40.53
N LYS A 36 14.86 18.23 39.69
CA LYS A 36 15.02 19.60 40.20
C LYS A 36 13.71 20.16 40.75
N ALA A 37 12.58 19.88 40.15
CA ALA A 37 11.27 20.26 40.67
C ALA A 37 11.00 19.61 42.04
N ALA A 38 11.38 18.33 42.22
CA ALA A 38 11.26 17.64 43.53
C ALA A 38 12.14 18.25 44.58
N GLU A 39 13.37 18.66 44.25
CA GLU A 39 14.29 19.37 45.16
C GLU A 39 13.72 20.74 45.56
N ASP A 40 13.27 21.55 44.59
CA ASP A 40 12.69 22.89 44.82
C ASP A 40 11.43 22.80 45.72
N ILE A 41 10.55 21.80 45.46
CA ILE A 41 9.37 21.52 46.31
C ILE A 41 9.80 21.13 47.74
N SER A 42 10.80 20.29 47.88
CA SER A 42 11.30 19.82 49.18
C SER A 42 11.96 20.97 50.00
N ALA A 43 12.54 21.94 49.30
CA ALA A 43 13.12 23.14 49.91
C ALA A 43 12.09 24.21 50.25
N GLY A 44 10.83 24.05 49.87
CA GLY A 44 9.75 25.02 50.09
C GLY A 44 9.79 26.21 49.14
N ASP A 45 10.62 26.17 48.08
CA ASP A 45 10.72 27.19 47.04
C ASP A 45 9.91 26.73 45.81
N VAL A 46 8.57 26.87 45.91
CA VAL A 46 7.65 26.38 44.87
C VAL A 46 7.07 27.53 44.06
N ASP A 47 7.66 27.77 42.89
CA ASP A 47 7.00 28.53 41.83
C ASP A 47 6.48 27.59 40.74
N THR A 48 5.18 27.31 40.79
CA THR A 48 4.51 26.39 39.87
C THR A 48 4.67 26.81 38.43
N TYR A 49 4.67 28.12 38.12
CA TYR A 49 4.82 28.61 36.74
C TYR A 49 6.22 28.39 36.20
N VAL A 50 7.25 28.56 37.02
CA VAL A 50 8.64 28.28 36.66
C VAL A 50 8.85 26.79 36.42
N ILE A 51 8.25 25.94 37.22
CA ILE A 51 8.33 24.49 37.06
C ILE A 51 7.67 24.08 35.73
N LEU A 52 6.45 24.59 35.43
CA LEU A 52 5.74 24.30 34.18
C LEU A 52 6.52 24.79 32.95
N ASP A 53 7.05 26.01 32.97
CA ASP A 53 7.88 26.54 31.85
C ASP A 53 9.11 25.67 31.59
N LYS A 54 9.79 25.19 32.66
CA LYS A 54 10.91 24.26 32.51
C LYS A 54 10.51 22.93 31.90
N PHE A 55 9.34 22.38 32.28
CA PHE A 55 8.79 21.16 31.66
C PHE A 55 8.45 21.38 30.20
N GLU A 56 7.78 22.46 29.88
CA GLU A 56 7.44 22.82 28.49
C GLU A 56 8.70 22.92 27.63
N LYS A 57 9.72 23.63 28.10
CA LYS A 57 11.03 23.72 27.41
C LYS A 57 11.70 22.36 27.22
N SER A 58 11.61 21.48 28.24
CA SER A 58 12.21 20.13 28.18
C SER A 58 11.48 19.24 27.13
N CYS A 59 10.17 19.40 26.97
CA CYS A 59 9.39 18.67 25.98
C CYS A 59 9.58 19.21 24.56
N ASN A 60 9.92 20.50 24.42
CA ASN A 60 10.02 21.19 23.12
C ASN A 60 11.45 21.24 22.52
N ILE A 61 12.37 20.38 23.03
CA ILE A 61 13.70 20.24 22.42
C ILE A 61 13.52 19.70 21.00
N SER A 62 14.05 20.38 20.00
CA SER A 62 14.09 19.90 18.62
C SER A 62 15.48 20.07 18.04
N LEU A 63 15.96 19.05 17.36
CA LEU A 63 17.19 19.05 16.57
C LEU A 63 16.90 19.27 15.08
N VAL A 64 15.62 19.43 14.71
CA VAL A 64 15.21 19.73 13.33
C VAL A 64 15.61 21.16 13.00
N THR A 65 16.53 21.30 12.07
CA THR A 65 16.98 22.59 11.56
C THR A 65 16.32 22.97 10.25
N ASP A 66 15.62 22.02 9.62
CA ASP A 66 14.88 22.23 8.38
C ASP A 66 13.59 23.01 8.68
N LEU A 67 13.48 24.19 8.14
CA LEU A 67 12.30 25.06 8.25
C LEU A 67 11.29 24.82 7.11
N GLY A 68 11.53 23.80 6.28
CA GLY A 68 10.74 23.53 5.08
C GLY A 68 11.10 24.44 3.90
N LEU A 69 10.32 24.33 2.82
CA LEU A 69 10.55 25.04 1.57
C LEU A 69 10.02 26.47 1.65
N GLY A 70 10.89 27.45 1.64
CA GLY A 70 10.51 28.86 1.55
C GLY A 70 10.14 29.23 0.11
N VAL A 71 8.88 29.54 -0.18
CA VAL A 71 8.41 29.79 -1.56
C VAL A 71 9.23 30.87 -2.26
N LYS A 72 9.52 31.98 -1.58
CA LYS A 72 10.28 33.08 -2.17
C LYS A 72 11.77 32.74 -2.34
N SER A 73 12.38 32.04 -1.40
CA SER A 73 13.81 31.69 -1.43
C SER A 73 14.12 30.53 -2.38
N ASN A 74 13.13 29.68 -2.68
CA ASN A 74 13.30 28.49 -3.51
C ASN A 74 12.45 28.54 -4.80
N ILE A 75 12.13 29.75 -5.28
CA ILE A 75 11.26 29.90 -6.46
C ILE A 75 11.84 29.24 -7.71
N ASP A 76 13.16 29.30 -7.89
CA ASP A 76 13.82 28.68 -9.04
C ASP A 76 13.76 27.15 -8.97
N ASP A 77 13.91 26.58 -7.77
CA ASP A 77 13.75 25.13 -7.55
C ASP A 77 12.31 24.69 -7.82
N ILE A 78 11.32 25.48 -7.39
CA ILE A 78 9.91 25.24 -7.63
C ILE A 78 9.60 25.29 -9.13
N ILE A 79 10.15 26.25 -9.87
CA ILE A 79 9.97 26.35 -11.32
C ILE A 79 10.62 25.16 -12.02
N ALA A 80 11.81 24.75 -11.60
CA ALA A 80 12.47 23.56 -12.13
C ALA A 80 11.66 22.29 -11.89
N ASP A 81 11.07 22.14 -10.70
CA ASP A 81 10.19 21.02 -10.34
C ASP A 81 8.94 20.93 -11.23
N LEU A 82 8.34 22.06 -11.60
CA LEU A 82 7.19 22.11 -12.53
C LEU A 82 7.49 21.49 -13.91
N THR A 83 8.74 21.43 -14.31
CA THR A 83 9.19 20.82 -15.57
C THR A 83 9.65 19.38 -15.40
N THR A 84 9.73 18.89 -14.17
CA THR A 84 10.15 17.51 -13.86
C THR A 84 8.96 16.59 -13.97
N VAL A 85 9.06 15.60 -14.84
CA VAL A 85 8.05 14.52 -14.90
C VAL A 85 8.26 13.61 -13.71
N GLU A 86 7.22 13.47 -12.88
CA GLU A 86 7.26 12.52 -11.77
C GLU A 86 7.37 11.09 -12.29
N ASP A 87 8.33 10.33 -11.75
CA ASP A 87 8.48 8.93 -12.09
C ASP A 87 7.26 8.13 -11.64
N LYS A 88 6.65 7.42 -12.58
CA LYS A 88 5.50 6.53 -12.34
C LYS A 88 5.89 5.08 -12.57
N ILE A 89 5.17 4.19 -11.92
CA ILE A 89 5.25 2.73 -12.17
C ILE A 89 3.93 2.34 -12.83
N PRO A 90 3.91 2.05 -14.14
CA PRO A 90 2.70 1.63 -14.83
C PRO A 90 2.08 0.39 -14.19
N SER A 91 0.76 0.38 -14.06
CA SER A 91 -0.01 -0.80 -13.67
C SER A 91 -0.04 -1.86 -14.77
N THR A 92 0.21 -1.44 -16.02
CA THR A 92 0.02 -2.15 -17.27
C THR A 92 -1.46 -2.29 -17.73
N TRP A 93 -2.36 -1.64 -17.04
CA TRP A 93 -3.74 -1.46 -17.46
C TRP A 93 -3.91 -0.01 -17.89
N GLU A 94 -4.09 0.22 -19.18
CA GLU A 94 -4.12 1.56 -19.81
C GLU A 94 -5.10 2.50 -19.09
N TRP A 95 -6.33 2.02 -18.87
CA TRP A 95 -7.33 2.80 -18.16
C TRP A 95 -6.88 3.25 -16.77
N LEU A 96 -6.21 2.36 -16.00
CA LEU A 96 -5.73 2.70 -14.67
C LEU A 96 -4.53 3.65 -14.73
N ASP A 97 -3.64 3.41 -15.68
CA ASP A 97 -2.47 4.27 -15.88
C ASP A 97 -2.90 5.68 -16.32
N ASP A 98 -3.87 5.81 -17.20
CA ASP A 98 -4.45 7.11 -17.59
C ASP A 98 -5.12 7.80 -16.39
N ALA A 99 -5.91 7.06 -15.59
CA ALA A 99 -6.58 7.60 -14.43
C ALA A 99 -5.59 8.07 -13.34
N LEU A 100 -4.37 7.50 -13.30
CA LEU A 100 -3.30 7.82 -12.36
C LEU A 100 -2.21 8.73 -12.97
N ASP A 101 -2.46 9.29 -14.16
CA ASP A 101 -1.49 10.12 -14.87
C ASP A 101 -0.14 9.40 -15.11
N GLY A 102 -0.20 8.14 -15.57
CA GLY A 102 0.94 7.31 -15.93
C GLY A 102 1.24 6.15 -14.96
N GLY A 103 0.44 5.93 -13.92
CA GLY A 103 0.59 4.81 -13.00
C GLY A 103 0.82 5.19 -11.55
N PHE A 104 1.34 4.24 -10.77
CA PHE A 104 1.64 4.44 -9.34
C PHE A 104 2.82 5.38 -9.16
N LEU A 105 2.70 6.35 -8.26
CA LEU A 105 3.75 7.34 -7.97
C LEU A 105 5.00 6.64 -7.39
N GLN A 106 6.10 6.59 -8.15
CA GLN A 106 7.32 5.88 -7.77
C GLN A 106 8.02 6.52 -6.56
N ALA A 107 7.98 7.85 -6.45
CA ALA A 107 8.58 8.59 -5.34
C ALA A 107 7.85 8.41 -4.00
N GLY A 108 6.91 7.47 -3.91
CA GLY A 108 6.19 7.13 -2.68
C GLY A 108 5.17 8.18 -2.26
N LYS A 109 4.92 8.24 -0.94
CA LYS A 109 3.96 9.15 -0.30
C LYS A 109 2.50 8.86 -0.65
N SER A 110 2.20 7.69 -1.19
CA SER A 110 0.87 7.32 -1.67
C SER A 110 0.43 5.94 -1.21
N LEU A 111 -0.87 5.83 -0.94
CA LEU A 111 -1.56 4.60 -0.56
C LEU A 111 -2.73 4.37 -1.53
N TYR A 112 -2.67 3.26 -2.24
CA TYR A 112 -3.68 2.78 -3.19
C TYR A 112 -4.43 1.60 -2.55
N VAL A 113 -5.76 1.63 -2.58
CA VAL A 113 -6.58 0.61 -1.91
C VAL A 113 -7.63 0.06 -2.86
N PHE A 114 -7.70 -1.26 -2.98
CA PHE A 114 -8.74 -1.98 -3.69
C PHE A 114 -9.81 -2.45 -2.69
N ALA A 115 -11.01 -1.94 -2.82
CA ALA A 115 -12.16 -2.29 -1.98
C ALA A 115 -13.06 -3.28 -2.70
N GLY A 116 -13.39 -4.40 -2.06
CA GLY A 116 -14.25 -5.40 -2.68
C GLY A 116 -14.80 -6.39 -1.66
N GLU A 117 -15.80 -7.15 -2.07
CA GLU A 117 -16.41 -8.21 -1.28
C GLU A 117 -15.44 -9.33 -0.93
N THR A 118 -15.82 -10.17 0.02
CA THR A 118 -15.10 -11.42 0.29
C THR A 118 -15.18 -12.30 -0.95
N ASN A 119 -14.05 -12.92 -1.33
CA ASN A 119 -13.92 -13.81 -2.50
C ASN A 119 -14.11 -13.16 -3.89
N ILE A 120 -14.24 -11.86 -4.00
CA ILE A 120 -14.34 -11.14 -5.29
C ILE A 120 -13.01 -11.16 -6.09
N GLY A 121 -11.91 -11.58 -5.50
CA GLY A 121 -10.62 -11.65 -6.19
C GLY A 121 -9.62 -10.55 -5.82
N LYS A 122 -9.78 -9.85 -4.68
CA LYS A 122 -8.84 -8.83 -4.20
C LYS A 122 -7.38 -9.28 -4.24
N SER A 123 -7.09 -10.48 -3.71
CA SER A 123 -5.73 -11.05 -3.73
C SER A 123 -5.24 -11.36 -5.14
N ILE A 124 -6.14 -11.63 -6.10
CA ILE A 124 -5.77 -11.81 -7.51
C ILE A 124 -5.37 -10.46 -8.10
N PHE A 125 -6.13 -9.39 -7.84
CA PHE A 125 -5.76 -8.03 -8.24
C PHE A 125 -4.40 -7.62 -7.69
N LEU A 126 -4.18 -7.78 -6.39
CA LEU A 126 -2.90 -7.46 -5.74
C LEU A 126 -1.75 -8.28 -6.33
N GLY A 127 -1.97 -9.56 -6.60
CA GLY A 127 -1.00 -10.43 -7.24
C GLY A 127 -0.66 -10.02 -8.67
N ASN A 128 -1.66 -9.59 -9.47
CA ASN A 128 -1.43 -9.06 -10.82
C ASN A 128 -0.59 -7.79 -10.79
N ILE A 129 -0.93 -6.84 -9.92
CA ILE A 129 -0.15 -5.60 -9.77
C ILE A 129 1.28 -5.90 -9.35
N ALA A 130 1.49 -6.76 -8.35
CA ALA A 130 2.84 -7.15 -7.93
C ALA A 130 3.62 -7.78 -9.08
N SER A 131 3.00 -8.67 -9.87
CA SER A 131 3.61 -9.31 -11.04
C SER A 131 3.94 -8.31 -12.14
N ASN A 132 3.01 -7.39 -12.43
CA ASN A 132 3.19 -6.37 -13.47
C ASN A 132 4.32 -5.40 -13.11
N ILE A 133 4.43 -4.99 -11.84
CA ILE A 133 5.54 -4.16 -11.35
C ILE A 133 6.87 -4.92 -11.44
N ALA A 134 6.91 -6.20 -11.05
CA ALA A 134 8.13 -7.00 -11.12
C ALA A 134 8.60 -7.25 -12.55
N ARG A 135 7.70 -7.44 -13.52
CA ARG A 135 8.07 -7.58 -14.94
C ARG A 135 8.79 -6.35 -15.49
N GLN A 136 8.61 -5.17 -14.88
CA GLN A 136 9.30 -3.93 -15.23
C GLN A 136 10.68 -3.77 -14.55
N GLY A 137 11.23 -4.84 -13.96
CA GLY A 137 12.54 -4.81 -13.30
C GLY A 137 12.52 -4.26 -11.88
N LYS A 138 11.35 -4.09 -11.29
CA LYS A 138 11.15 -3.51 -9.96
C LYS A 138 11.08 -4.58 -8.87
N ASN A 139 11.49 -4.24 -7.64
CA ASN A 139 11.41 -5.11 -6.48
C ASN A 139 10.14 -4.82 -5.68
N VAL A 140 9.32 -5.83 -5.46
CA VAL A 140 8.07 -5.74 -4.72
C VAL A 140 8.18 -6.56 -3.43
N LEU A 141 7.84 -5.95 -2.29
CA LEU A 141 7.58 -6.67 -1.06
C LEU A 141 6.08 -6.93 -0.95
N LEU A 142 5.67 -8.19 -0.98
CA LEU A 142 4.28 -8.61 -0.80
C LEU A 142 4.12 -9.25 0.58
N ILE A 143 3.30 -8.61 1.41
CA ILE A 143 2.94 -9.09 2.75
C ILE A 143 1.54 -9.69 2.68
N THR A 144 1.41 -10.95 3.07
CA THR A 144 0.12 -11.64 3.15
C THR A 144 -0.24 -11.92 4.61
N LEU A 145 -1.51 -11.65 4.95
CA LEU A 145 -2.09 -11.88 6.27
C LEU A 145 -3.20 -12.94 6.22
N GLU A 146 -3.49 -13.47 5.03
CA GLU A 146 -4.58 -14.42 4.81
C GLU A 146 -4.08 -15.76 4.25
N MET A 147 -3.07 -15.72 3.36
CA MET A 147 -2.58 -16.92 2.68
C MET A 147 -1.14 -17.22 3.04
N SER A 148 -0.75 -18.51 2.95
CA SER A 148 0.65 -18.90 3.14
C SER A 148 1.55 -18.37 2.03
N GLU A 149 2.82 -18.10 2.37
CA GLU A 149 3.85 -17.65 1.42
C GLU A 149 3.90 -18.53 0.16
N LEU A 150 3.89 -19.86 0.37
CA LEU A 150 3.99 -20.82 -0.73
C LEU A 150 2.75 -20.80 -1.63
N LEU A 151 1.55 -20.66 -1.06
CA LEU A 151 0.32 -20.58 -1.85
C LEU A 151 0.30 -19.29 -2.67
N TYR A 152 0.69 -18.17 -2.07
CA TYR A 152 0.78 -16.90 -2.79
C TYR A 152 1.84 -16.95 -3.89
N ALA A 153 3.02 -17.53 -3.60
CA ALA A 153 4.08 -17.72 -4.59
C ALA A 153 3.59 -18.55 -5.79
N ARG A 154 2.84 -19.63 -5.55
CA ARG A 154 2.24 -20.41 -6.65
C ARG A 154 1.30 -19.57 -7.51
N ARG A 155 0.45 -18.72 -6.91
CA ARG A 155 -0.44 -17.80 -7.64
C ARG A 155 0.35 -16.80 -8.49
N ILE A 156 1.40 -16.21 -7.94
CA ILE A 156 2.32 -15.32 -8.68
C ILE A 156 2.98 -16.06 -9.84
N CYS A 157 3.51 -17.26 -9.58
CA CYS A 157 4.11 -18.08 -10.64
C CYS A 157 3.12 -18.43 -11.76
N THR A 158 1.88 -18.80 -11.42
CA THR A 158 0.79 -19.03 -12.38
C THR A 158 0.53 -17.77 -13.22
N ASN A 159 0.43 -16.60 -12.59
CA ASN A 159 0.21 -15.33 -13.27
C ASN A 159 1.37 -14.97 -14.24
N ILE A 160 2.62 -15.07 -13.77
CA ILE A 160 3.79 -14.71 -14.57
C ILE A 160 3.99 -15.65 -15.74
N SER A 161 3.89 -16.96 -15.51
CA SER A 161 4.17 -17.98 -16.52
C SER A 161 3.00 -18.28 -17.45
N LYS A 162 1.78 -17.85 -17.09
CA LYS A 162 0.52 -18.22 -17.77
C LYS A 162 0.28 -19.75 -17.77
N ILE A 163 0.98 -20.50 -16.92
CA ILE A 163 0.81 -21.95 -16.76
C ILE A 163 -0.20 -22.18 -15.63
N PRO A 164 -1.31 -22.90 -15.86
CA PRO A 164 -2.28 -23.21 -14.83
C PRO A 164 -1.64 -23.93 -13.64
N MET A 165 -2.06 -23.60 -12.42
CA MET A 165 -1.46 -24.11 -11.19
C MET A 165 -1.38 -25.65 -11.16
N LYS A 166 -2.38 -26.34 -11.73
CA LYS A 166 -2.43 -27.80 -11.80
C LYS A 166 -1.36 -28.41 -12.71
N GLU A 167 -0.87 -27.62 -13.66
CA GLU A 167 0.10 -28.04 -14.69
C GLU A 167 1.53 -27.63 -14.37
N MET A 168 1.77 -26.84 -13.34
CA MET A 168 3.11 -26.33 -13.00
C MET A 168 4.13 -27.44 -12.76
N ALA A 169 3.72 -28.54 -12.14
CA ALA A 169 4.63 -29.64 -11.81
C ALA A 169 5.17 -30.34 -13.07
N VAL A 170 4.37 -30.46 -14.12
CA VAL A 170 4.76 -31.10 -15.38
C VAL A 170 5.48 -30.12 -16.31
N ASN A 171 5.27 -28.82 -16.14
CA ASN A 171 5.88 -27.74 -16.94
C ASN A 171 7.02 -27.01 -16.22
N GLY A 172 7.72 -27.68 -15.30
CA GLY A 172 8.71 -27.05 -14.41
C GLY A 172 9.85 -26.33 -15.13
N SER A 173 10.28 -26.77 -16.31
CA SER A 173 11.30 -26.10 -17.13
C SER A 173 10.78 -24.77 -17.70
N SER A 174 9.59 -24.77 -18.27
CA SER A 174 8.94 -23.56 -18.82
C SER A 174 8.61 -22.57 -17.72
N LEU A 175 8.13 -23.05 -16.57
CA LEU A 175 7.91 -22.23 -15.39
C LEU A 175 9.19 -21.53 -14.94
N ARG A 176 10.31 -22.28 -14.82
CA ARG A 176 11.60 -21.72 -14.42
C ARG A 176 12.06 -20.65 -15.42
N ALA A 177 11.96 -20.92 -16.72
CA ALA A 177 12.32 -19.95 -17.75
C ALA A 177 11.52 -18.64 -17.58
N ALA A 178 10.18 -18.72 -17.51
CA ALA A 178 9.32 -17.57 -17.38
C ALA A 178 9.61 -16.73 -16.11
N ILE A 179 9.90 -17.39 -14.98
CA ILE A 179 10.22 -16.68 -13.75
C ILE A 179 11.62 -16.04 -13.82
N THR A 180 12.58 -16.69 -14.47
CA THR A 180 13.95 -16.18 -14.59
C THR A 180 14.05 -15.01 -15.58
N GLU A 181 13.17 -14.96 -16.58
CA GLU A 181 13.08 -13.84 -17.53
C GLU A 181 12.53 -12.55 -16.89
N SER A 182 11.80 -12.66 -15.78
CA SER A 182 11.37 -11.50 -15.02
C SER A 182 12.57 -10.79 -14.42
N SER A 183 12.78 -9.53 -14.79
CA SER A 183 13.97 -8.77 -14.39
C SER A 183 13.91 -8.23 -12.95
N GLY A 184 12.71 -8.10 -12.36
CA GLY A 184 12.49 -7.71 -10.97
C GLY A 184 12.17 -8.92 -10.07
N ASN A 185 11.99 -8.66 -8.78
CA ASN A 185 11.72 -9.72 -7.82
C ASN A 185 10.50 -9.42 -6.94
N ILE A 186 9.79 -10.47 -6.54
CA ILE A 186 8.69 -10.39 -5.56
C ILE A 186 9.08 -11.18 -4.33
N TYR A 187 9.26 -10.46 -3.23
CA TYR A 187 9.55 -11.03 -1.92
C TYR A 187 8.23 -11.20 -1.16
N ILE A 188 7.85 -12.44 -0.89
CA ILE A 188 6.57 -12.75 -0.22
C ILE A 188 6.83 -13.07 1.24
N LYS A 189 6.11 -12.39 2.14
CA LYS A 189 6.17 -12.65 3.58
C LYS A 189 4.79 -12.86 4.17
N GLU A 190 4.57 -14.00 4.77
CA GLU A 190 3.39 -14.32 5.56
C GLU A 190 3.55 -13.85 7.00
N PHE A 191 2.48 -13.28 7.54
CA PHE A 191 2.32 -13.08 8.97
C PHE A 191 0.91 -13.54 9.38
N PRO A 192 0.73 -14.12 10.56
CA PRO A 192 -0.60 -14.46 11.03
C PRO A 192 -1.49 -13.22 11.17
N PRO A 193 -2.79 -13.33 10.88
CA PRO A 193 -3.72 -12.20 10.99
C PRO A 193 -3.76 -11.63 12.41
N SER A 194 -3.87 -10.33 12.54
CA SER A 194 -3.95 -9.59 13.81
C SER A 194 -2.75 -9.75 14.75
N THR A 195 -1.61 -10.24 14.27
CA THR A 195 -0.38 -10.39 15.08
C THR A 195 0.65 -9.31 14.82
N ILE A 196 0.56 -8.62 13.68
CA ILE A 196 1.53 -7.59 13.31
C ILE A 196 0.89 -6.19 13.33
N THR A 197 1.73 -5.21 13.63
CA THR A 197 1.40 -3.79 13.57
C THR A 197 2.07 -3.13 12.36
N PRO A 198 1.68 -1.91 11.95
CA PRO A 198 2.41 -1.17 10.92
C PRO A 198 3.91 -1.00 11.24
N ASN A 199 4.28 -0.86 12.52
CA ASN A 199 5.68 -0.82 12.92
C ASN A 199 6.42 -2.14 12.65
N THR A 200 5.77 -3.28 12.79
CA THR A 200 6.35 -4.58 12.42
C THR A 200 6.63 -4.64 10.92
N ILE A 201 5.70 -4.15 10.10
CA ILE A 201 5.87 -4.05 8.64
C ILE A 201 7.05 -3.14 8.30
N LYS A 202 7.12 -1.94 8.92
CA LYS A 202 8.22 -0.99 8.74
C LYS A 202 9.58 -1.63 9.08
N ALA A 203 9.67 -2.30 10.24
CA ALA A 203 10.89 -2.97 10.69
C ALA A 203 11.30 -4.13 9.77
N PHE A 204 10.32 -4.85 9.20
CA PHE A 204 10.60 -5.92 8.26
C PHE A 204 11.09 -5.37 6.91
N ALA A 205 10.42 -4.35 6.36
CA ALA A 205 10.84 -3.70 5.12
C ALA A 205 12.23 -3.07 5.23
N LYS A 206 12.61 -2.55 6.41
CA LYS A 206 13.95 -2.01 6.65
C LYS A 206 15.06 -3.03 6.43
N LYS A 207 14.83 -4.33 6.67
CA LYS A 207 15.84 -5.38 6.42
C LYS A 207 16.28 -5.45 4.96
N PHE A 208 15.42 -5.08 4.01
CA PHE A 208 15.77 -5.00 2.59
C PHE A 208 16.72 -3.84 2.32
N THR A 209 16.40 -2.68 2.86
CA THR A 209 17.27 -1.50 2.76
C THR A 209 18.64 -1.76 3.39
N ASP A 210 18.67 -2.41 4.56
CA ASP A 210 19.91 -2.77 5.27
C ASP A 210 20.78 -3.76 4.45
N GLN A 211 20.15 -4.54 3.56
CA GLN A 211 20.84 -5.45 2.62
C GLN A 211 21.12 -4.79 1.25
N GLY A 212 20.87 -3.50 1.09
CA GLY A 212 21.07 -2.78 -0.17
C GLY A 212 20.01 -3.06 -1.23
N ILE A 213 18.88 -3.68 -0.87
CA ILE A 213 17.78 -3.96 -1.79
C ILE A 213 16.79 -2.79 -1.73
N LYS A 214 16.67 -2.05 -2.83
CA LYS A 214 15.64 -1.02 -2.98
C LYS A 214 14.30 -1.70 -3.19
N LEU A 215 13.30 -1.35 -2.38
CA LEU A 215 11.89 -1.69 -2.63
C LEU A 215 11.26 -0.61 -3.50
N ASP A 216 10.62 -1.01 -4.59
CA ASP A 216 9.92 -0.10 -5.51
C ASP A 216 8.42 -0.07 -5.26
N ALA A 217 7.86 -1.09 -4.61
CA ALA A 217 6.49 -1.10 -4.10
C ALA A 217 6.34 -2.04 -2.91
N ILE A 218 5.38 -1.75 -2.03
CA ILE A 218 4.96 -2.65 -0.95
C ILE A 218 3.48 -2.99 -1.17
N VAL A 219 3.18 -4.28 -1.28
CA VAL A 219 1.82 -4.79 -1.43
C VAL A 219 1.41 -5.48 -0.14
N ILE A 220 0.23 -5.17 0.40
CA ILE A 220 -0.27 -5.73 1.67
C ILE A 220 -1.66 -6.34 1.46
N ASP A 221 -1.79 -7.62 1.68
CA ASP A 221 -3.04 -8.37 1.53
C ASP A 221 -3.55 -8.83 2.90
N TYR A 222 -4.45 -8.12 3.61
CA TYR A 222 -5.04 -6.82 3.37
C TYR A 222 -5.13 -6.01 4.70
N LEU A 223 -5.45 -4.69 4.62
CA LEU A 223 -5.35 -3.73 5.74
C LEU A 223 -6.11 -4.13 7.01
N ASN A 224 -7.33 -4.67 6.89
CA ASN A 224 -8.19 -4.96 8.03
C ASN A 224 -7.64 -6.07 8.94
N LEU A 225 -6.65 -6.85 8.48
CA LEU A 225 -6.01 -7.92 9.24
C LEU A 225 -4.79 -7.43 10.04
N ILE A 226 -4.39 -6.17 9.89
CA ILE A 226 -3.30 -5.57 10.65
C ILE A 226 -3.82 -5.17 12.03
N HIS A 227 -3.05 -5.52 13.07
CA HIS A 227 -3.39 -5.14 14.43
C HIS A 227 -3.13 -3.65 14.70
N SER A 228 -4.11 -2.97 15.31
CA SER A 228 -3.90 -1.64 15.88
C SER A 228 -3.98 -1.71 17.40
N PRO A 229 -2.92 -1.28 18.12
CA PRO A 229 -2.97 -1.17 19.58
C PRO A 229 -3.79 0.06 20.04
N ILE A 230 -4.14 0.96 19.12
CA ILE A 230 -4.84 2.22 19.37
C ILE A 230 -6.22 2.16 18.73
N GLY A 231 -7.24 2.62 19.45
CA GLY A 231 -8.61 2.72 18.98
C GLY A 231 -9.59 1.86 19.80
N ASN A 232 -10.70 2.48 20.22
CA ASN A 232 -11.73 1.85 21.04
C ASN A 232 -12.76 1.05 20.21
N ASN A 233 -12.83 1.37 18.92
CA ASN A 233 -13.74 0.72 17.97
C ASN A 233 -13.01 0.37 16.66
N SER A 234 -13.63 -0.41 15.79
CA SER A 234 -13.04 -0.85 14.53
C SER A 234 -12.71 0.31 13.59
N TYR A 235 -13.53 1.36 13.56
CA TYR A 235 -13.29 2.57 12.79
C TYR A 235 -11.96 3.27 13.19
N GLU A 236 -11.76 3.51 14.48
CA GLU A 236 -10.53 4.14 14.98
C GLU A 236 -9.29 3.29 14.69
N ARG A 237 -9.43 1.95 14.84
CA ARG A 237 -8.35 1.01 14.55
C ARG A 237 -7.95 1.03 13.10
N ILE A 238 -8.89 0.92 12.16
CA ILE A 238 -8.59 0.92 10.73
C ILE A 238 -8.04 2.28 10.27
N LYS A 239 -8.56 3.39 10.82
CA LYS A 239 -8.01 4.72 10.57
C LYS A 239 -6.54 4.81 11.00
N ASN A 240 -6.23 4.39 12.23
CA ASN A 240 -4.88 4.40 12.76
C ASN A 240 -3.92 3.52 11.94
N VAL A 241 -4.35 2.30 11.59
CA VAL A 241 -3.59 1.39 10.70
C VAL A 241 -3.31 2.07 9.37
N THR A 242 -4.35 2.65 8.74
CA THR A 242 -4.23 3.27 7.42
C THR A 242 -3.26 4.45 7.42
N GLU A 243 -3.33 5.31 8.45
CA GLU A 243 -2.43 6.45 8.62
C GLU A 243 -0.97 6.00 8.79
N GLN A 244 -0.73 4.99 9.64
CA GLN A 244 0.61 4.46 9.86
C GLN A 244 1.14 3.70 8.65
N VAL A 245 0.31 2.92 7.95
CA VAL A 245 0.70 2.24 6.71
C VAL A 245 1.04 3.27 5.63
N ARG A 246 0.23 4.33 5.48
CA ARG A 246 0.57 5.41 4.55
C ARG A 246 1.89 6.08 4.90
N ALA A 247 2.20 6.26 6.20
CA ALA A 247 3.48 6.81 6.65
C ALA A 247 4.69 5.93 6.23
N ILE A 248 4.52 4.62 6.09
CA ILE A 248 5.58 3.71 5.61
C ILE A 248 6.00 4.08 4.17
N SER A 249 5.07 4.54 3.32
CA SER A 249 5.40 4.96 1.95
C SER A 249 6.39 6.13 1.90
N TYR A 250 6.34 7.03 2.88
CA TYR A 250 7.31 8.12 3.01
C TYR A 250 8.69 7.62 3.43
N VAL A 251 8.74 6.61 4.32
CA VAL A 251 10.00 6.07 4.83
C VAL A 251 10.79 5.33 3.76
N PHE A 252 10.10 4.54 2.93
CA PHE A 252 10.73 3.73 1.88
C PHE A 252 10.71 4.39 0.50
N ASN A 253 10.09 5.56 0.39
CA ASN A 253 9.95 6.30 -0.87
C ASN A 253 9.42 5.43 -2.00
N CYS A 254 8.36 4.65 -1.71
CA CYS A 254 7.69 3.78 -2.67
C CYS A 254 6.17 3.71 -2.40
N PRO A 255 5.34 3.45 -3.42
CA PRO A 255 3.90 3.30 -3.24
C PRO A 255 3.56 2.10 -2.37
N ILE A 256 2.48 2.24 -1.58
CA ILE A 256 1.86 1.11 -0.91
C ILE A 256 0.54 0.80 -1.59
N ILE A 257 0.33 -0.47 -1.91
CA ILE A 257 -0.87 -0.97 -2.56
C ILE A 257 -1.48 -2.02 -1.64
N SER A 258 -2.76 -1.88 -1.34
CA SER A 258 -3.44 -2.82 -0.44
C SER A 258 -4.89 -3.03 -0.82
N ALA A 259 -5.59 -3.84 -0.04
CA ALA A 259 -7.02 -4.05 -0.19
C ALA A 259 -7.77 -3.79 1.11
N THR A 260 -9.09 -3.64 1.00
CA THR A 260 -10.03 -3.55 2.10
C THR A 260 -11.33 -4.25 1.73
N GLN A 261 -12.15 -4.55 2.73
CA GLN A 261 -13.43 -5.19 2.52
C GLN A 261 -14.55 -4.15 2.46
N LEU A 262 -15.51 -4.33 1.54
CA LEU A 262 -16.76 -3.59 1.52
C LEU A 262 -17.70 -4.08 2.64
N ASN A 263 -18.60 -3.22 3.12
CA ASN A 263 -19.69 -3.62 3.99
C ASN A 263 -20.83 -4.27 3.19
N ARG A 264 -21.79 -4.90 3.89
CA ARG A 264 -22.90 -5.61 3.23
C ARG A 264 -23.76 -4.71 2.34
N ALA A 265 -23.86 -3.42 2.63
CA ALA A 265 -24.63 -2.46 1.81
C ALA A 265 -23.96 -2.18 0.45
N GLY A 266 -22.68 -2.49 0.31
CA GLY A 266 -21.95 -2.38 -0.97
C GLY A 266 -22.04 -3.63 -1.84
N PHE A 267 -22.55 -4.74 -1.32
CA PHE A 267 -22.57 -6.01 -2.03
C PHE A 267 -23.61 -6.04 -3.17
N ASP A 268 -24.74 -5.36 -2.99
CA ASP A 268 -25.83 -5.35 -3.97
C ASP A 268 -25.81 -4.11 -4.86
N GLN A 269 -24.69 -3.36 -4.92
CA GLN A 269 -24.59 -2.15 -5.73
C GLN A 269 -23.80 -2.42 -7.01
N ASP A 270 -24.42 -2.09 -8.17
CA ASP A 270 -23.76 -2.13 -9.47
C ASP A 270 -22.52 -1.22 -9.58
N ASN A 271 -22.39 -0.24 -8.68
CA ASN A 271 -21.23 0.62 -8.56
C ASN A 271 -21.08 1.10 -7.09
N PRO A 272 -20.33 0.38 -6.25
CA PRO A 272 -20.14 0.73 -4.85
C PRO A 272 -19.51 2.11 -4.68
N ASP A 273 -20.00 2.88 -3.69
CA ASP A 273 -19.47 4.19 -3.34
C ASP A 273 -18.62 4.17 -2.04
N LEU A 274 -18.01 5.32 -1.70
CA LEU A 274 -17.18 5.44 -0.49
C LEU A 274 -17.91 5.12 0.82
N ALA A 275 -19.25 5.25 0.87
CA ALA A 275 -20.03 4.93 2.04
C ALA A 275 -20.16 3.42 2.28
N THR A 276 -19.89 2.62 1.24
CA THR A 276 -19.93 1.15 1.27
C THR A 276 -18.64 0.51 1.77
N ILE A 277 -17.58 1.28 1.96
CA ILE A 277 -16.34 0.74 2.52
C ILE A 277 -16.59 0.40 4.00
N SER A 278 -16.40 -0.87 4.36
CA SER A 278 -16.57 -1.37 5.72
C SER A 278 -15.71 -0.58 6.70
N GLU A 279 -16.33 -0.03 7.75
CA GLU A 279 -15.65 0.60 8.90
C GLU A 279 -14.77 1.82 8.60
N SER A 280 -14.91 2.53 7.44
CA SER A 280 -13.79 3.32 7.01
C SER A 280 -14.01 4.68 6.35
N ILE A 281 -14.79 5.57 6.92
CA ILE A 281 -14.60 7.02 6.64
C ILE A 281 -13.12 7.40 6.88
N GLY A 282 -12.46 6.78 7.87
CA GLY A 282 -11.03 6.98 8.16
C GLY A 282 -10.09 6.51 7.06
N LEU A 283 -10.33 5.33 6.47
CA LEU A 283 -9.59 4.85 5.32
C LEU A 283 -9.82 5.76 4.11
N ALA A 284 -11.09 6.11 3.84
CA ALA A 284 -11.45 7.01 2.75
C ALA A 284 -10.82 8.40 2.89
N ALA A 285 -10.62 8.90 4.11
CA ALA A 285 -9.92 10.15 4.35
C ALA A 285 -8.42 10.07 4.05
N THR A 286 -7.78 8.97 4.40
CA THR A 286 -6.32 8.81 4.41
C THR A 286 -5.76 8.28 3.10
N ALA A 287 -6.38 7.27 2.47
CA ALA A 287 -5.91 6.72 1.21
C ALA A 287 -5.93 7.77 0.09
N ASP A 288 -4.95 7.72 -0.80
CA ASP A 288 -4.83 8.66 -1.91
C ASP A 288 -5.72 8.26 -3.08
N VAL A 289 -5.82 6.94 -3.34
CA VAL A 289 -6.67 6.35 -4.37
C VAL A 289 -7.43 5.17 -3.77
N ILE A 290 -8.72 5.08 -4.10
CA ILE A 290 -9.56 3.94 -3.72
C ILE A 290 -10.33 3.48 -4.95
N MET A 291 -10.23 2.21 -5.24
CA MET A 291 -10.90 1.53 -6.35
C MET A 291 -11.82 0.46 -5.81
N SER A 292 -13.03 0.36 -6.33
CA SER A 292 -13.94 -0.77 -6.08
C SER A 292 -13.65 -1.91 -7.04
N ILE A 293 -13.74 -3.13 -6.54
CA ILE A 293 -13.79 -4.36 -7.32
C ILE A 293 -15.17 -4.96 -7.10
N PHE A 294 -15.94 -5.09 -8.16
CA PHE A 294 -17.31 -5.62 -8.09
C PHE A 294 -17.65 -6.43 -9.34
N GLN A 295 -18.71 -7.21 -9.25
CA GLN A 295 -19.15 -8.12 -10.32
C GLN A 295 -20.62 -8.44 -10.09
N ASN A 296 -21.46 -8.27 -11.07
CA ASN A 296 -22.83 -8.78 -11.05
C ASN A 296 -22.89 -10.21 -11.59
N ASP A 297 -24.08 -10.81 -11.62
CA ASP A 297 -24.22 -12.20 -12.09
C ASP A 297 -23.93 -12.35 -13.59
N GLU A 298 -24.30 -11.37 -14.42
CA GLU A 298 -24.01 -11.35 -15.86
C GLU A 298 -22.51 -11.26 -16.11
N ASP A 299 -21.82 -10.33 -15.42
CA ASP A 299 -20.37 -10.21 -15.49
C ASP A 299 -19.64 -11.51 -15.12
N ARG A 300 -20.18 -12.22 -14.11
CA ARG A 300 -19.59 -13.50 -13.65
C ARG A 300 -19.65 -14.57 -14.72
N ASP A 301 -20.78 -14.68 -15.44
CA ASP A 301 -20.97 -15.66 -16.50
C ASP A 301 -20.05 -15.37 -17.70
N LEU A 302 -19.72 -14.10 -17.93
CA LEU A 302 -18.80 -13.62 -18.97
C LEU A 302 -17.32 -13.65 -18.56
N GLY A 303 -17.00 -13.98 -17.31
CA GLY A 303 -15.63 -13.86 -16.78
C GLY A 303 -15.13 -12.42 -16.67
N ILE A 304 -16.05 -11.49 -16.49
CA ILE A 304 -15.77 -10.06 -16.33
C ILE A 304 -15.80 -9.70 -14.85
N ILE A 305 -14.94 -8.78 -14.48
CA ILE A 305 -14.91 -8.13 -13.16
C ILE A 305 -14.72 -6.62 -13.41
N ARG A 306 -15.42 -5.78 -12.65
CA ARG A 306 -15.38 -4.33 -12.87
C ARG A 306 -14.47 -3.65 -11.86
N LEU A 307 -13.66 -2.74 -12.34
CA LEU A 307 -12.82 -1.86 -11.53
C LEU A 307 -13.39 -0.44 -11.58
N GLY A 308 -13.86 0.08 -10.45
CA GLY A 308 -14.44 1.42 -10.34
C GLY A 308 -13.55 2.38 -9.56
N MET A 309 -13.41 3.63 -10.02
CA MET A 309 -12.62 4.66 -9.35
C MET A 309 -13.50 5.43 -8.34
N MET A 310 -13.44 5.05 -7.06
CA MET A 310 -14.22 5.67 -5.98
C MET A 310 -13.59 6.98 -5.49
N LYS A 311 -12.27 7.02 -5.36
CA LYS A 311 -11.48 8.18 -4.95
C LYS A 311 -10.21 8.23 -5.75
N ASN A 312 -9.88 9.40 -6.28
CA ASN A 312 -8.61 9.64 -6.95
C ASN A 312 -8.10 11.05 -6.60
N ARG A 313 -6.94 11.10 -5.97
CA ARG A 313 -6.29 12.38 -5.61
C ARG A 313 -5.51 12.97 -6.78
N TYR A 314 -5.22 12.14 -7.79
CA TYR A 314 -4.38 12.49 -8.95
C TYR A 314 -5.18 12.78 -10.23
N GLY A 315 -6.49 12.49 -10.23
CA GLY A 315 -7.30 12.63 -11.43
C GLY A 315 -8.81 12.49 -11.19
N PRO A 316 -9.57 12.20 -12.22
CA PRO A 316 -11.02 12.05 -12.14
C PRO A 316 -11.43 10.81 -11.33
N ARG A 317 -12.70 10.80 -10.89
CA ARG A 317 -13.34 9.70 -10.18
C ARG A 317 -14.70 9.35 -10.83
N GLY A 318 -15.28 8.23 -10.39
CA GLY A 318 -16.61 7.80 -10.87
C GLY A 318 -16.56 7.04 -12.20
N MET A 319 -15.37 6.76 -12.74
CA MET A 319 -15.18 5.94 -13.92
C MET A 319 -15.15 4.46 -13.53
N THR A 320 -15.60 3.61 -14.46
CA THR A 320 -15.61 2.15 -14.29
C THR A 320 -15.03 1.50 -15.55
N GLN A 321 -14.21 0.48 -15.35
CA GLN A 321 -13.59 -0.30 -16.44
C GLN A 321 -13.91 -1.78 -16.26
N PRO A 322 -14.47 -2.46 -17.26
CA PRO A 322 -14.55 -3.90 -17.28
C PRO A 322 -13.15 -4.51 -17.46
N MET A 323 -12.88 -5.56 -16.70
CA MET A 323 -11.64 -6.32 -16.73
C MET A 323 -11.99 -7.79 -16.99
N ARG A 324 -11.28 -8.46 -17.88
CA ARG A 324 -11.39 -9.91 -18.09
C ARG A 324 -10.52 -10.64 -17.09
N ILE A 325 -11.09 -11.62 -16.40
CA ILE A 325 -10.37 -12.46 -15.45
C ILE A 325 -10.29 -13.91 -15.95
N ASP A 326 -9.07 -14.43 -16.09
CA ASP A 326 -8.82 -15.86 -16.30
C ASP A 326 -8.45 -16.50 -14.96
N TYR A 327 -9.36 -17.26 -14.39
CA TYR A 327 -9.16 -17.98 -13.14
C TYR A 327 -8.17 -19.14 -13.24
N SER A 328 -7.90 -19.66 -14.44
CA SER A 328 -6.93 -20.76 -14.64
C SER A 328 -5.50 -20.29 -14.50
N THR A 329 -5.20 -19.11 -14.99
CA THR A 329 -3.88 -18.47 -14.94
C THR A 329 -3.82 -17.32 -13.91
N LEU A 330 -4.93 -16.99 -13.26
CA LEU A 330 -5.07 -15.88 -12.32
C LEU A 330 -4.64 -14.55 -12.93
N THR A 331 -4.94 -14.33 -14.21
CA THR A 331 -4.60 -13.10 -14.92
C THR A 331 -5.82 -12.19 -15.07
N ILE A 332 -5.54 -10.90 -14.98
CA ILE A 332 -6.53 -9.84 -15.19
C ILE A 332 -6.01 -8.95 -16.30
N GLU A 333 -6.83 -8.76 -17.32
CA GLU A 333 -6.52 -7.93 -18.47
C GLU A 333 -7.66 -6.93 -18.68
N GLN A 334 -7.37 -5.77 -19.25
CA GLN A 334 -8.40 -4.80 -19.59
C GLN A 334 -9.28 -5.40 -20.70
N ALA A 335 -10.60 -5.31 -20.55
CA ALA A 335 -11.54 -5.70 -21.57
C ALA A 335 -11.95 -4.45 -22.36
N ASP A 336 -11.99 -4.57 -23.68
CA ASP A 336 -12.50 -3.53 -24.56
C ASP A 336 -14.02 -3.65 -24.70
N ASP A 337 -14.73 -2.53 -24.94
CA ASP A 337 -16.19 -2.52 -25.09
C ASP A 337 -16.66 -3.40 -26.26
N ILE A 338 -15.85 -3.56 -27.30
CA ILE A 338 -16.13 -4.41 -28.46
C ILE A 338 -16.17 -5.90 -28.09
N ASP A 339 -15.26 -6.32 -27.19
CA ASP A 339 -15.21 -7.71 -26.70
C ASP A 339 -16.48 -8.08 -25.92
N LEU A 340 -17.07 -7.11 -25.21
CA LEU A 340 -18.29 -7.32 -24.42
C LEU A 340 -19.52 -7.50 -25.32
N GLU A 341 -19.63 -6.75 -26.44
CA GLU A 341 -20.73 -6.88 -27.40
C GLU A 341 -20.67 -8.22 -28.17
N GLU A 342 -19.48 -8.71 -28.50
CA GLU A 342 -19.30 -10.03 -29.15
C GLU A 342 -19.66 -11.18 -28.20
N ASP A 343 -19.25 -11.13 -26.95
CA ASP A 343 -19.56 -12.14 -25.92
C ASP A 343 -21.07 -12.19 -25.63
N ASP A 344 -21.73 -11.04 -25.48
CA ASP A 344 -23.20 -10.92 -25.35
C ASP A 344 -23.94 -11.50 -26.53
N SER A 345 -23.47 -11.27 -27.76
CA SER A 345 -24.06 -11.81 -28.98
C SER A 345 -23.90 -13.34 -29.06
N MET A 346 -22.79 -13.88 -28.58
CA MET A 346 -22.49 -15.31 -28.52
C MET A 346 -23.34 -16.03 -27.49
N LEU A 347 -23.51 -15.45 -26.30
CA LEU A 347 -24.37 -15.99 -25.24
C LEU A 347 -25.85 -16.00 -25.64
N ASN A 348 -26.32 -14.93 -26.25
CA ASN A 348 -27.67 -14.84 -26.81
C ASN A 348 -27.92 -15.87 -27.90
N THR A 349 -26.91 -16.16 -28.75
CA THR A 349 -26.97 -17.18 -29.78
C THR A 349 -27.04 -18.60 -29.17
N LEU A 350 -26.23 -18.89 -28.14
CA LEU A 350 -26.23 -20.17 -27.43
C LEU A 350 -27.54 -20.40 -26.63
N ALA A 351 -28.05 -19.34 -25.97
CA ALA A 351 -29.33 -19.39 -25.27
C ALA A 351 -30.51 -19.59 -26.22
N GLY A 352 -30.43 -19.02 -27.44
CA GLY A 352 -31.39 -19.25 -28.55
C GLY A 352 -31.39 -20.69 -29.05
N LEU A 353 -30.21 -21.31 -29.17
CA LEU A 353 -30.05 -22.71 -29.57
C LEU A 353 -30.57 -23.70 -28.52
N SER A 354 -30.42 -23.42 -27.24
CA SER A 354 -30.95 -24.26 -26.16
C SER A 354 -32.47 -24.26 -26.04
N ARG A 355 -33.15 -23.21 -26.53
CA ARG A 355 -34.60 -23.08 -26.54
C ARG A 355 -35.26 -23.77 -27.79
N THR A 356 -34.47 -24.11 -28.81
CA THR A 356 -34.96 -24.75 -30.03
C THR A 356 -34.86 -26.29 -29.99
N VAL A 357 -34.34 -26.86 -28.89
CA VAL A 357 -34.15 -28.31 -28.72
C VAL A 357 -35.16 -28.92 -27.69
N GLN A 358 -36.23 -28.19 -27.36
CA GLN A 358 -37.33 -28.72 -26.56
C GLN A 358 -38.57 -29.03 -27.43
#